data_1172a924e66a5e0a0f6ef5d5e10f59bb
#
_entry.id   1172a924e66a5e0a0f6ef5d5e10f59bb
#
_cell.length_a   1.000
_cell.length_b   1.000
_cell.length_c   1.000
_cell.angle_alpha   90.00
_cell.angle_beta   90.00
_cell.angle_gamma   90.00
#
_symmetry.space_group_name_H-M   'P 1'
#
loop_
_entity.id
_entity.type
_entity.pdbx_description
1 polymer ?
#
loop_
_entity_poly.entity_id
_entity_poly.type
_entity_poly.pdbx_seq_one_letter_code
_entity_poly.pdbx_strand_id
1 'polypeptide(L)'
;AKGLPFIHESGLTHVRWHWTGGAYKPNATDRKHYHFIIDGDGNVIRCHDPRKVLSHTWRANTGAIGVAVAAMHGAVERPFNRGPCPLLSKQLTALSSLSARLCAEYDIPVSKWSTMSHSEVQPTLGIRQKRKWDINWLPDMVGPADPHTVGDRIRGMVARDLKALVH
;
A
#
# COMPACT_ATOMS: atom_id res chain seq x y z
N ALA A 1 -27.37 7.51 -14.21
CA ALA A 1 -27.62 8.84 -13.76
C ALA A 1 -26.36 9.64 -13.62
N LYS A 2 -26.37 10.84 -14.17
CA LYS A 2 -25.23 11.76 -14.02
C LYS A 2 -25.06 12.10 -12.54
N GLY A 3 -23.84 12.02 -12.04
CA GLY A 3 -23.52 12.35 -10.67
C GLY A 3 -23.32 11.15 -9.75
N LEU A 4 -23.70 9.95 -10.16
CA LEU A 4 -23.36 8.76 -9.38
C LEU A 4 -21.96 8.29 -9.78
N PRO A 5 -21.09 8.04 -8.79
CA PRO A 5 -19.76 7.53 -9.10
C PRO A 5 -19.86 6.14 -9.74
N PHE A 6 -19.08 5.94 -10.79
CA PHE A 6 -18.96 4.61 -11.38
C PHE A 6 -18.19 3.70 -10.41
N ILE A 7 -18.76 2.53 -10.11
CA ILE A 7 -18.10 1.48 -9.32
C ILE A 7 -17.85 0.32 -10.26
N HIS A 8 -16.60 -0.08 -10.39
CA HIS A 8 -16.22 -1.22 -11.20
C HIS A 8 -16.96 -2.48 -10.76
N GLU A 9 -17.35 -3.32 -11.72
CA GLU A 9 -18.12 -4.55 -11.46
C GLU A 9 -17.48 -5.48 -10.43
N SER A 10 -16.16 -5.42 -10.24
CA SER A 10 -15.46 -6.18 -9.19
C SER A 10 -15.84 -5.77 -7.77
N GLY A 11 -16.38 -4.56 -7.59
CA GLY A 11 -16.63 -3.96 -6.28
C GLY A 11 -15.37 -3.40 -5.61
N LEU A 12 -14.21 -3.42 -6.31
CA LEU A 12 -12.95 -2.90 -5.77
C LEU A 12 -12.90 -1.38 -5.92
N THR A 13 -12.62 -0.70 -4.80
CA THR A 13 -12.65 0.76 -4.70
C THR A 13 -11.38 1.36 -4.11
N HIS A 14 -10.51 0.53 -3.53
CA HIS A 14 -9.34 1.00 -2.79
C HIS A 14 -8.11 0.16 -3.08
N VAL A 15 -6.96 0.81 -3.07
CA VAL A 15 -5.64 0.16 -2.95
C VAL A 15 -5.04 0.59 -1.61
N ARG A 16 -4.59 -0.39 -0.82
CA ARG A 16 -4.05 -0.17 0.50
C ARG A 16 -2.60 -0.62 0.56
N TRP A 17 -1.71 0.30 0.92
CA TRP A 17 -0.26 0.03 0.98
C TRP A 17 0.17 -0.35 2.39
N HIS A 18 1.01 -1.38 2.47
CA HIS A 18 1.56 -1.89 3.72
C HIS A 18 3.04 -2.20 3.59
N TRP A 19 3.72 -2.32 4.71
CA TRP A 19 4.90 -3.18 4.80
C TRP A 19 4.57 -4.36 5.71
N THR A 20 5.26 -5.49 5.47
CA THR A 20 4.97 -6.70 6.24
C THR A 20 5.49 -6.62 7.69
N GLY A 21 6.50 -5.79 7.94
CA GLY A 21 7.23 -5.79 9.20
C GLY A 21 8.17 -6.98 9.34
N GLY A 22 8.43 -7.70 8.25
CA GLY A 22 9.29 -8.87 8.20
C GLY A 22 10.53 -8.65 7.33
N ALA A 23 11.20 -9.76 7.01
CA ALA A 23 12.37 -9.76 6.13
C ALA A 23 11.98 -9.59 4.66
N TYR A 24 12.96 -9.54 3.77
CA TYR A 24 12.77 -9.30 2.35
C TYR A 24 12.06 -10.42 1.58
N LYS A 25 11.91 -11.59 2.20
CA LYS A 25 11.11 -12.69 1.64
C LYS A 25 9.84 -12.84 2.47
N PRO A 26 8.65 -12.81 1.86
CA PRO A 26 7.41 -12.99 2.61
C PRO A 26 7.31 -14.41 3.19
N ASN A 27 6.74 -14.49 4.38
CA ASN A 27 6.44 -15.77 5.02
C ASN A 27 4.99 -16.20 4.72
N ALA A 28 4.59 -17.38 5.23
CA ALA A 28 3.24 -17.91 5.01
C ALA A 28 2.13 -17.01 5.57
N THR A 29 2.38 -16.36 6.71
CA THR A 29 1.42 -15.43 7.33
C THR A 29 1.23 -14.20 6.44
N ASP A 30 2.32 -13.62 5.92
CA ASP A 30 2.25 -12.49 4.99
C ASP A 30 1.40 -12.84 3.77
N ARG A 31 1.64 -14.00 3.17
CA ARG A 31 0.92 -14.46 1.98
C ARG A 31 -0.57 -14.66 2.24
N LYS A 32 -0.95 -14.94 3.48
CA LYS A 32 -2.34 -15.12 3.89
C LYS A 32 -3.11 -13.79 3.94
N HIS A 33 -2.42 -12.69 4.27
CA HIS A 33 -3.07 -11.42 4.58
C HIS A 33 -3.06 -10.40 3.44
N TYR A 34 -2.17 -10.53 2.45
CA TYR A 34 -2.05 -9.55 1.37
C TYR A 34 -2.34 -10.18 0.01
N HIS A 35 -2.94 -9.40 -0.89
CA HIS A 35 -3.20 -9.84 -2.27
C HIS A 35 -1.92 -9.90 -3.08
N PHE A 36 -1.05 -8.90 -2.90
CA PHE A 36 0.25 -8.82 -3.57
C PHE A 36 1.32 -8.47 -2.55
N ILE A 37 2.50 -9.06 -2.75
CA ILE A 37 3.67 -8.74 -1.92
C ILE A 37 4.84 -8.48 -2.86
N ILE A 38 5.59 -7.42 -2.56
CA ILE A 38 6.80 -7.07 -3.31
C ILE A 38 8.00 -7.46 -2.45
N ASP A 39 8.81 -8.41 -2.94
CA ASP A 39 9.98 -8.89 -2.19
C ASP A 39 11.15 -7.89 -2.25
N GLY A 40 12.23 -8.20 -1.56
CA GLY A 40 13.40 -7.35 -1.48
C GLY A 40 14.11 -7.12 -2.81
N ASP A 41 13.86 -7.94 -3.81
CA ASP A 41 14.40 -7.77 -5.17
C ASP A 41 13.49 -6.93 -6.05
N GLY A 42 12.33 -6.53 -5.54
CA GLY A 42 11.35 -5.77 -6.30
C GLY A 42 10.41 -6.63 -7.12
N ASN A 43 10.42 -7.95 -6.91
CA ASN A 43 9.52 -8.88 -7.60
C ASN A 43 8.14 -8.85 -6.98
N VAL A 44 7.11 -8.81 -7.83
CA VAL A 44 5.71 -8.84 -7.42
C VAL A 44 5.23 -10.28 -7.31
N ILE A 45 4.74 -10.64 -6.12
CA ILE A 45 4.19 -11.96 -5.83
C ILE A 45 2.69 -11.81 -5.68
N ARG A 46 1.93 -12.44 -6.55
CA ARG A 46 0.46 -12.50 -6.42
C ARG A 46 0.09 -13.66 -5.51
N CYS A 47 -0.57 -13.36 -4.39
CA CYS A 47 -0.96 -14.37 -3.40
C CYS A 47 -2.43 -14.75 -3.50
N HIS A 48 -3.31 -13.80 -3.86
CA HIS A 48 -4.76 -14.01 -3.93
C HIS A 48 -5.38 -13.17 -5.04
N ASP A 49 -6.55 -13.59 -5.49
CA ASP A 49 -7.40 -12.78 -6.36
C ASP A 49 -7.74 -11.48 -5.62
N PRO A 50 -7.58 -10.30 -6.25
CA PRO A 50 -7.89 -9.03 -5.60
C PRO A 50 -9.31 -8.91 -5.07
N ARG A 51 -10.26 -9.66 -5.64
CA ARG A 51 -11.67 -9.63 -5.20
C ARG A 51 -11.91 -10.37 -3.90
N LYS A 52 -10.99 -11.23 -3.47
CA LYS A 52 -11.09 -11.92 -2.18
C LYS A 52 -10.87 -10.93 -1.05
N VAL A 53 -11.75 -10.92 -0.05
CA VAL A 53 -11.57 -10.08 1.13
C VAL A 53 -10.54 -10.71 2.07
N LEU A 54 -9.48 -9.98 2.36
CA LEU A 54 -8.41 -10.45 3.24
C LEU A 54 -8.27 -9.54 4.46
N SER A 55 -7.69 -10.09 5.54
CA SER A 55 -7.49 -9.35 6.79
C SER A 55 -6.14 -8.64 6.80
N HIS A 56 -6.08 -7.44 6.23
CA HIS A 56 -4.86 -6.60 6.23
C HIS A 56 -5.08 -5.25 6.91
N THR A 57 -6.32 -4.78 7.05
CA THR A 57 -6.64 -3.47 7.62
C THR A 57 -7.90 -3.58 8.46
N TRP A 58 -7.78 -3.41 9.77
CA TRP A 58 -8.91 -3.55 10.68
C TRP A 58 -10.11 -2.69 10.25
N ARG A 59 -11.26 -3.34 10.06
CA ARG A 59 -12.54 -2.74 9.65
C ARG A 59 -12.50 -1.94 8.33
N ALA A 60 -11.50 -2.16 7.49
CA ALA A 60 -11.37 -1.47 6.21
C ALA A 60 -10.85 -2.39 5.11
N ASN A 61 -11.24 -3.67 5.17
CA ASN A 61 -10.78 -4.69 4.19
C ASN A 61 -11.66 -4.79 2.96
N THR A 62 -12.97 -4.60 3.09
CA THR A 62 -13.91 -4.79 1.98
C THR A 62 -13.65 -3.77 0.87
N GLY A 63 -13.50 -4.28 -0.37
CA GLY A 63 -13.24 -3.44 -1.53
C GLY A 63 -11.81 -2.90 -1.62
N ALA A 64 -10.92 -3.32 -0.73
CA ALA A 64 -9.54 -2.84 -0.68
C ALA A 64 -8.54 -3.93 -1.08
N ILE A 65 -7.67 -3.61 -2.04
CA ILE A 65 -6.57 -4.49 -2.45
C ILE A 65 -5.38 -4.20 -1.55
N GLY A 66 -4.97 -5.19 -0.75
CA GLY A 66 -3.79 -5.07 0.11
C GLY A 66 -2.52 -5.38 -0.65
N VAL A 67 -1.64 -4.39 -0.76
CA VAL A 67 -0.33 -4.51 -1.39
C VAL A 67 0.73 -4.22 -0.34
N ALA A 68 1.60 -5.17 -0.07
CA ALA A 68 2.64 -5.03 0.94
C ALA A 68 4.04 -5.13 0.34
N VAL A 69 4.98 -4.37 0.89
CA VAL A 69 6.41 -4.59 0.63
C VAL A 69 6.97 -5.48 1.74
N ALA A 70 7.74 -6.50 1.39
CA ALA A 70 8.39 -7.37 2.36
C ALA A 70 9.62 -6.65 2.93
N ALA A 71 9.44 -5.99 4.06
CA ALA A 71 10.46 -5.13 4.64
C ALA A 71 10.12 -4.74 6.08
N MET A 72 11.04 -4.03 6.72
CA MET A 72 10.91 -3.37 8.02
C MET A 72 10.95 -4.29 9.22
N HIS A 73 11.57 -5.48 9.07
CA HIS A 73 11.81 -6.36 10.21
C HIS A 73 12.61 -5.63 11.29
N GLY A 74 12.09 -5.67 12.53
CA GLY A 74 12.73 -5.05 13.67
C GLY A 74 12.78 -3.53 13.66
N ALA A 75 12.09 -2.88 12.71
CA ALA A 75 12.04 -1.43 12.66
C ALA A 75 11.23 -0.86 13.81
N VAL A 76 11.65 0.30 14.31
CA VAL A 76 10.99 1.03 15.40
C VAL A 76 10.73 2.45 14.93
N GLU A 77 9.50 2.93 15.17
CA GLU A 77 9.13 4.29 14.77
C GLU A 77 9.80 5.36 15.65
N ARG A 78 9.77 5.15 16.97
CA ARG A 78 10.27 6.15 17.95
C ARG A 78 10.96 5.49 19.15
N PRO A 79 12.26 5.72 19.37
CA PRO A 79 13.18 6.44 18.46
C PRO A 79 13.36 5.67 17.18
N PHE A 80 13.52 6.37 16.04
CA PHE A 80 13.55 5.73 14.74
C PHE A 80 14.73 4.78 14.59
N ASN A 81 14.44 3.56 14.16
CA ASN A 81 15.41 2.57 13.73
C ASN A 81 14.81 1.83 12.54
N ARG A 82 15.47 1.94 11.39
CA ARG A 82 14.97 1.31 10.16
C ARG A 82 15.09 -0.21 10.15
N GLY A 83 15.84 -0.79 11.11
CA GLY A 83 16.06 -2.22 11.20
C GLY A 83 17.01 -2.77 10.13
N PRO A 84 17.22 -4.10 10.12
CA PRO A 84 18.13 -4.75 9.16
C PRO A 84 17.55 -4.94 7.76
N CYS A 85 16.23 -4.79 7.61
CA CYS A 85 15.55 -4.98 6.32
C CYS A 85 14.70 -3.75 5.97
N PRO A 86 15.32 -2.55 5.80
CA PRO A 86 14.53 -1.36 5.51
C PRO A 86 13.90 -1.41 4.12
N LEU A 87 12.78 -0.73 3.96
CA LEU A 87 12.14 -0.52 2.65
C LEU A 87 13.17 0.01 1.65
N LEU A 88 13.25 -0.62 0.48
CA LEU A 88 14.21 -0.28 -0.56
C LEU A 88 13.57 0.52 -1.69
N SER A 89 14.36 1.37 -2.34
CA SER A 89 13.88 2.17 -3.47
C SER A 89 13.30 1.32 -4.60
N LYS A 90 13.88 0.17 -4.89
CA LYS A 90 13.36 -0.75 -5.92
C LYS A 90 12.01 -1.35 -5.53
N GLN A 91 11.76 -1.55 -4.24
CA GLN A 91 10.45 -1.99 -3.75
C GLN A 91 9.42 -0.87 -3.92
N LEU A 92 9.79 0.35 -3.61
CA LEU A 92 8.92 1.51 -3.77
C LEU A 92 8.56 1.73 -5.24
N THR A 93 9.52 1.60 -6.14
CA THR A 93 9.29 1.69 -7.60
C THR A 93 8.30 0.62 -8.06
N ALA A 94 8.46 -0.62 -7.60
CA ALA A 94 7.56 -1.73 -7.94
C ALA A 94 6.15 -1.52 -7.34
N LEU A 95 6.08 -0.99 -6.11
CA LEU A 95 4.80 -0.66 -5.45
C LEU A 95 4.01 0.36 -6.28
N SER A 96 4.67 1.41 -6.72
CA SER A 96 4.06 2.46 -7.54
C SER A 96 3.57 1.90 -8.88
N SER A 97 4.40 1.17 -9.59
CA SER A 97 4.06 0.57 -10.88
C SER A 97 2.89 -0.40 -10.77
N LEU A 98 2.90 -1.29 -9.79
CA LEU A 98 1.81 -2.22 -9.54
C LEU A 98 0.51 -1.48 -9.21
N SER A 99 0.59 -0.50 -8.31
CA SER A 99 -0.58 0.28 -7.90
C SER A 99 -1.22 1.00 -9.07
N ALA A 100 -0.41 1.56 -9.98
CA ALA A 100 -0.91 2.20 -11.19
C ALA A 100 -1.68 1.21 -12.07
N ARG A 101 -1.14 0.01 -12.26
CA ARG A 101 -1.83 -1.04 -13.03
C ARG A 101 -3.13 -1.48 -12.40
N LEU A 102 -3.19 -1.61 -11.08
CA LEU A 102 -4.41 -1.95 -10.36
C LEU A 102 -5.45 -0.83 -10.48
N CYS A 103 -5.04 0.41 -10.36
CA CYS A 103 -5.94 1.55 -10.55
C CYS A 103 -6.53 1.59 -11.96
N ALA A 104 -5.71 1.31 -12.98
CA ALA A 104 -6.17 1.25 -14.37
C ALA A 104 -7.15 0.08 -14.59
N GLU A 105 -6.83 -1.09 -14.08
CA GLU A 105 -7.62 -2.31 -14.28
C GLU A 105 -8.98 -2.24 -13.59
N TYR A 106 -9.05 -1.69 -12.39
CA TYR A 106 -10.26 -1.68 -11.57
C TYR A 106 -10.92 -0.31 -11.46
N ASP A 107 -10.51 0.66 -12.26
CA ASP A 107 -11.07 2.01 -12.26
C ASP A 107 -11.03 2.67 -10.88
N ILE A 108 -9.93 2.49 -10.18
CA ILE A 108 -9.72 3.09 -8.86
C ILE A 108 -8.99 4.43 -9.06
N PRO A 109 -9.58 5.56 -8.65
CA PRO A 109 -8.90 6.84 -8.78
C PRO A 109 -7.71 6.96 -7.81
N VAL A 110 -6.67 7.66 -8.21
CA VAL A 110 -5.56 7.98 -7.32
C VAL A 110 -5.95 9.19 -6.49
N SER A 111 -6.27 8.96 -5.23
CA SER A 111 -6.68 10.01 -4.29
C SER A 111 -6.39 9.59 -2.85
N LYS A 112 -6.38 10.56 -1.94
CA LYS A 112 -6.19 10.25 -0.51
C LYS A 112 -7.31 9.40 0.08
N TRP A 113 -8.46 9.28 -0.61
CA TRP A 113 -9.61 8.49 -0.17
C TRP A 113 -9.57 7.05 -0.68
N SER A 114 -8.94 6.81 -1.81
CA SER A 114 -8.99 5.52 -2.50
C SER A 114 -7.64 4.79 -2.56
N THR A 115 -6.53 5.52 -2.52
CA THR A 115 -5.18 4.94 -2.54
C THR A 115 -4.40 5.48 -1.35
N MET A 116 -4.29 4.67 -0.30
CA MET A 116 -3.69 5.13 0.95
C MET A 116 -2.89 4.03 1.62
N SER A 117 -1.93 4.44 2.44
CA SER A 117 -1.19 3.53 3.31
C SER A 117 -2.02 3.16 4.54
N HIS A 118 -1.60 2.09 5.23
CA HIS A 118 -2.25 1.65 6.45
C HIS A 118 -2.30 2.77 7.52
N SER A 119 -1.21 3.51 7.66
CA SER A 119 -1.14 4.60 8.64
C SER A 119 -2.09 5.76 8.34
N GLU A 120 -2.49 5.94 7.08
CA GLU A 120 -3.44 6.98 6.69
C GLU A 120 -4.90 6.62 6.99
N VAL A 121 -5.21 5.35 7.26
CA VAL A 121 -6.59 4.91 7.45
C VAL A 121 -7.26 5.62 8.62
N GLN A 122 -6.60 5.71 9.76
CA GLN A 122 -7.18 6.34 10.94
C GLN A 122 -7.43 7.83 10.73
N PRO A 123 -6.46 8.65 10.29
CA PRO A 123 -6.70 10.07 10.08
C PRO A 123 -7.63 10.39 8.91
N THR A 124 -7.75 9.50 7.91
CA THR A 124 -8.59 9.73 6.73
C THR A 124 -10.02 9.24 6.93
N LEU A 125 -10.18 8.01 7.44
CA LEU A 125 -11.48 7.33 7.54
C LEU A 125 -12.05 7.31 8.96
N GLY A 126 -11.27 7.73 9.96
CA GLY A 126 -11.70 7.71 11.35
C GLY A 126 -11.76 6.30 11.98
N ILE A 127 -11.17 5.30 11.34
CA ILE A 127 -11.16 3.93 11.82
C ILE A 127 -9.84 3.67 12.56
N ARG A 128 -9.92 3.37 13.86
CA ARG A 128 -8.74 3.13 14.70
C ARG A 128 -7.91 1.95 14.19
N GLN A 129 -6.58 2.10 14.10
CA GLN A 129 -5.66 1.13 13.52
C GLN A 129 -4.53 0.67 14.46
N LYS A 130 -4.67 0.79 15.75
CA LYS A 130 -3.69 0.31 16.75
C LYS A 130 -2.25 0.75 16.48
N ARG A 131 -2.04 2.05 16.23
CA ARG A 131 -0.72 2.67 16.01
C ARG A 131 0.07 2.07 14.84
N LYS A 132 -0.60 1.62 13.79
CA LYS A 132 0.08 1.17 12.58
C LYS A 132 0.76 2.37 11.91
N TRP A 133 2.03 2.20 11.55
CA TRP A 133 2.83 3.27 10.95
C TRP A 133 3.33 2.96 9.53
N ASP A 134 2.87 1.88 8.94
CA ASP A 134 3.14 1.57 7.54
C ASP A 134 2.21 2.42 6.64
N ILE A 135 2.69 3.29 5.80
CA ILE A 135 4.09 3.54 5.46
C ILE A 135 4.42 4.99 5.83
N ASN A 136 5.06 5.23 6.94
CA ASN A 136 5.40 6.59 7.40
C ASN A 136 6.86 6.96 7.12
N TRP A 137 7.62 6.09 6.45
CA TRP A 137 9.01 6.31 6.13
C TRP A 137 9.35 5.79 4.74
N LEU A 138 10.15 6.54 4.01
CA LEU A 138 10.69 6.16 2.70
C LEU A 138 12.21 6.18 2.73
N PRO A 139 12.89 5.45 1.81
CA PRO A 139 14.36 5.27 1.88
C PRO A 139 15.20 6.54 1.86
N ASP A 140 14.69 7.64 1.31
CA ASP A 140 15.41 8.92 1.24
C ASP A 140 15.17 9.82 2.47
N MET A 141 14.39 9.35 3.44
CA MET A 141 14.02 10.13 4.61
C MET A 141 14.92 9.82 5.80
N VAL A 142 15.23 10.84 6.60
CA VAL A 142 16.01 10.71 7.83
C VAL A 142 15.24 9.96 8.92
N GLY A 143 13.93 10.16 8.96
CA GLY A 143 13.04 9.52 9.91
C GLY A 143 11.59 9.57 9.46
N PRO A 144 10.67 8.96 10.22
CA PRO A 144 9.25 8.95 9.89
C PRO A 144 8.66 10.35 9.81
N ALA A 145 7.64 10.49 8.99
CA ALA A 145 6.89 11.74 8.83
C ALA A 145 5.40 11.46 8.94
N ASP A 146 4.60 12.53 8.88
CA ASP A 146 3.16 12.46 8.89
C ASP A 146 2.63 11.50 7.81
N PRO A 147 1.61 10.67 8.15
CA PRO A 147 1.07 9.70 7.20
C PRO A 147 0.68 10.28 5.84
N HIS A 148 0.00 11.41 5.82
CA HIS A 148 -0.44 12.04 4.57
C HIS A 148 0.73 12.59 3.74
N THR A 149 1.75 13.13 4.39
CA THR A 149 2.95 13.63 3.71
C THR A 149 3.62 12.50 2.92
N VAL A 150 3.78 11.35 3.55
CA VAL A 150 4.39 10.18 2.89
C VAL A 150 3.43 9.58 1.85
N GLY A 151 2.16 9.45 2.21
CA GLY A 151 1.13 8.95 1.30
C GLY A 151 1.01 9.80 0.03
N ASP A 152 1.09 11.11 0.14
CA ASP A 152 1.04 12.02 -1.00
C ASP A 152 2.22 11.80 -1.96
N ARG A 153 3.42 11.51 -1.43
CA ARG A 153 4.58 11.18 -2.24
C ARG A 153 4.35 9.90 -3.05
N ILE A 154 3.79 8.86 -2.42
CA ILE A 154 3.49 7.59 -3.10
C ILE A 154 2.41 7.82 -4.15
N ARG A 155 1.34 8.55 -3.82
CA ARG A 155 0.28 8.87 -4.77
C ARG A 155 0.80 9.65 -5.98
N GLY A 156 1.74 10.56 -5.76
CA GLY A 156 2.39 11.30 -6.87
C GLY A 156 3.13 10.37 -7.82
N MET A 157 3.83 9.37 -7.29
CA MET A 157 4.50 8.35 -8.11
C MET A 157 3.49 7.52 -8.89
N VAL A 158 2.44 7.06 -8.21
CA VAL A 158 1.37 6.24 -8.82
C VAL A 158 0.67 7.02 -9.92
N ALA A 159 0.35 8.28 -9.69
CA ALA A 159 -0.30 9.12 -10.70
C ALA A 159 0.57 9.29 -11.95
N ARG A 160 1.87 9.47 -11.79
CA ARG A 160 2.81 9.54 -12.93
C ARG A 160 2.88 8.23 -13.70
N ASP A 161 2.95 7.10 -12.97
CA ASP A 161 2.99 5.78 -13.59
C ASP A 161 1.67 5.47 -14.30
N LEU A 162 0.54 5.85 -13.71
CA LEU A 162 -0.77 5.68 -14.33
C LEU A 162 -0.90 6.47 -15.63
N LYS A 163 -0.43 7.71 -15.62
CA LYS A 163 -0.43 8.56 -16.81
C LYS A 163 0.40 7.95 -17.94
N ALA A 164 1.55 7.35 -17.60
CA ALA A 164 2.41 6.68 -18.57
C ALA A 164 1.75 5.43 -19.17
N LEU A 165 0.88 4.74 -18.44
CA LEU A 165 0.16 3.56 -18.93
C LEU A 165 -0.88 3.89 -20.01
N VAL A 166 -1.49 5.08 -19.96
CA VAL A 166 -2.55 5.47 -20.89
C VAL A 166 -2.03 6.28 -22.09
N HIS A 167 -0.75 6.48 -22.16
CA HIS A 167 -0.03 7.14 -23.23
C HIS A 167 1.09 6.22 -23.74
#